data_a3007d7a5231bd908f298357b8640111
#
_entry.id   a3007d7a5231bd908f298357b8640111
#
_cell.length_a   1.000
_cell.length_b   1.000
_cell.length_c   1.000
_cell.angle_alpha   90.00
_cell.angle_beta   90.00
_cell.angle_gamma   90.00
#
_symmetry.space_group_name_H-M   'P 1'
#
loop_
_entity.id
_entity.type
_entity.pdbx_description
1 polymer ?
#
loop_
_entity_poly.entity_id
_entity_poly.type
_entity_poly.pdbx_seq_one_letter_code
_entity_poly.pdbx_strand_id
1 'polypeptide(L)'
;MNKSLRAQVALAELEAMGLTVDDLVVAAGQDRSAPPPKRTVAEYLPVVAAGYKPRTRRTYNSYWILMVELIGDRPLDQVTVEDLLAVADEAERRAKQRRVGSDGRASRESCVAAARAVFTRALKAGHVTANPALLVDKPRRLPNRRRALTNAELDDVWAAVTATTRDPELELLLLRFHLESGARRIGAINLRVRDIDPTRQTVWLREKFGAEREQPISGSLIESISSLAAARGATKPDDSALRTRPRSRGSSAAISDRTYDRIFTRAQAHVPWSQRTPLTAHVLRHTAITAVERVAGFAVAQAFAGHQPGSVTGTYTKADIHEVATAVAELTGEAHPLAVR
;
A
#
# COMPACT_ATOMS: atom_id res chain seq x y z
N MET A 1 -32.04 28.78 4.79
CA MET A 1 -32.37 29.59 3.60
C MET A 1 -32.64 28.66 2.43
N ASN A 2 -33.87 28.70 1.87
CA ASN A 2 -34.33 27.80 0.80
C ASN A 2 -33.53 28.07 -0.51
N LYS A 3 -33.29 27.03 -1.35
CA LYS A 3 -32.57 27.15 -2.64
C LYS A 3 -33.17 28.24 -3.55
N SER A 4 -34.50 28.39 -3.54
CA SER A 4 -35.23 29.40 -4.30
C SER A 4 -34.88 30.83 -3.86
N LEU A 5 -34.78 31.09 -2.56
CA LEU A 5 -34.43 32.40 -2.04
C LEU A 5 -33.00 32.82 -2.35
N ARG A 6 -32.05 31.83 -2.35
CA ARG A 6 -30.66 32.05 -2.76
C ARG A 6 -30.53 32.39 -4.25
N ALA A 7 -31.34 31.72 -5.08
CA ALA A 7 -31.35 32.01 -6.51
C ALA A 7 -31.93 33.40 -6.80
N GLN A 8 -32.96 33.83 -6.08
CA GLN A 8 -33.54 35.18 -6.20
C GLN A 8 -32.57 36.28 -5.76
N VAL A 9 -31.83 36.05 -4.67
CA VAL A 9 -30.80 37.01 -4.21
C VAL A 9 -29.66 37.10 -5.24
N ALA A 10 -29.19 35.98 -5.77
CA ALA A 10 -28.12 35.95 -6.78
C ALA A 10 -28.57 36.68 -8.09
N LEU A 11 -29.81 36.50 -8.51
CA LEU A 11 -30.36 37.22 -9.67
C LEU A 11 -30.44 38.74 -9.44
N ALA A 12 -30.88 39.17 -8.27
CA ALA A 12 -30.94 40.59 -7.92
C ALA A 12 -29.53 41.23 -7.84
N GLU A 13 -28.53 40.51 -7.35
CA GLU A 13 -27.13 40.95 -7.36
C GLU A 13 -26.57 41.08 -8.78
N LEU A 14 -26.90 40.16 -9.69
CA LEU A 14 -26.51 40.22 -11.08
C LEU A 14 -27.13 41.41 -11.81
N GLU A 15 -28.43 41.63 -11.61
CA GLU A 15 -29.15 42.82 -12.13
C GLU A 15 -28.57 44.14 -11.61
N ALA A 16 -28.19 44.18 -10.33
CA ALA A 16 -27.55 45.36 -9.74
C ALA A 16 -26.16 45.67 -10.33
N MET A 17 -25.49 44.63 -10.82
CA MET A 17 -24.20 44.74 -11.52
C MET A 17 -24.35 44.97 -13.04
N GLY A 18 -25.57 45.04 -13.56
CA GLY A 18 -25.85 45.17 -14.99
C GLY A 18 -25.50 43.93 -15.82
N LEU A 19 -25.42 42.76 -15.16
CA LEU A 19 -25.10 41.48 -15.78
C LEU A 19 -26.35 40.61 -15.86
N THR A 20 -26.43 39.83 -16.93
CA THR A 20 -27.46 38.80 -17.10
C THR A 20 -26.91 37.42 -16.80
N VAL A 21 -27.78 36.44 -16.60
CA VAL A 21 -27.37 35.02 -16.49
C VAL A 21 -26.64 34.58 -17.77
N ASP A 22 -27.07 35.11 -18.92
CA ASP A 22 -26.39 34.79 -20.21
C ASP A 22 -24.97 35.34 -20.26
N ASP A 23 -24.71 36.52 -19.68
CA ASP A 23 -23.34 37.06 -19.57
C ASP A 23 -22.45 36.17 -18.72
N LEU A 24 -22.96 35.57 -17.63
CA LEU A 24 -22.22 34.59 -16.85
C LEU A 24 -22.00 33.29 -17.60
N VAL A 25 -22.99 32.83 -18.37
CA VAL A 25 -22.86 31.63 -19.21
C VAL A 25 -21.82 31.86 -20.31
N VAL A 26 -21.83 33.04 -20.95
CA VAL A 26 -20.85 33.45 -21.95
C VAL A 26 -19.46 33.59 -21.31
N ALA A 27 -19.32 34.23 -20.17
CA ALA A 27 -18.07 34.34 -19.45
C ALA A 27 -17.52 32.98 -19.01
N ALA A 28 -18.38 32.13 -18.47
CA ALA A 28 -18.02 30.74 -18.15
C ALA A 28 -17.69 29.88 -19.38
N GLY A 29 -18.24 30.23 -20.55
CA GLY A 29 -17.94 29.59 -21.83
C GLY A 29 -16.65 30.10 -22.50
N GLN A 30 -16.24 31.36 -22.23
CA GLN A 30 -15.01 31.94 -22.77
C GLN A 30 -13.73 31.41 -22.11
N ASP A 31 -13.82 30.85 -20.89
CA ASP A 31 -12.68 30.21 -20.20
C ASP A 31 -12.53 28.71 -20.57
N ARG A 32 -13.33 28.20 -21.51
CA ARG A 32 -13.11 26.89 -22.11
C ARG A 32 -12.11 27.06 -23.27
N SER A 33 -10.84 26.82 -23.00
CA SER A 33 -9.88 26.46 -24.04
C SER A 33 -10.55 25.50 -25.03
N ALA A 34 -10.26 25.62 -26.33
CA ALA A 34 -10.82 24.76 -27.37
C ALA A 34 -10.85 23.29 -26.87
N PRO A 35 -11.91 22.54 -27.18
CA PRO A 35 -12.01 21.17 -26.71
C PRO A 35 -10.72 20.42 -27.07
N PRO A 36 -10.13 19.67 -26.13
CA PRO A 36 -8.86 18.98 -26.39
C PRO A 36 -9.02 18.08 -27.60
N PRO A 37 -7.95 17.86 -28.39
CA PRO A 37 -8.02 17.02 -29.57
C PRO A 37 -8.54 15.63 -29.19
N LYS A 38 -9.40 15.07 -30.05
CA LYS A 38 -9.88 13.71 -29.86
C LYS A 38 -8.70 12.76 -29.84
N ARG A 39 -8.64 11.95 -28.78
CA ARG A 39 -7.58 10.95 -28.58
C ARG A 39 -8.20 9.57 -28.40
N THR A 40 -7.53 8.57 -28.92
CA THR A 40 -7.85 7.17 -28.64
C THR A 40 -7.35 6.75 -27.25
N VAL A 41 -7.82 5.60 -26.76
CA VAL A 41 -7.34 5.01 -25.50
C VAL A 41 -5.82 4.78 -25.54
N ALA A 42 -5.28 4.26 -26.67
CA ALA A 42 -3.86 4.00 -26.84
C ALA A 42 -3.00 5.28 -26.79
N GLU A 43 -3.47 6.34 -27.42
CA GLU A 43 -2.77 7.64 -27.45
C GLU A 43 -2.79 8.34 -26.08
N TYR A 44 -3.84 8.14 -25.29
CA TYR A 44 -4.00 8.84 -24.01
C TYR A 44 -3.33 8.12 -22.84
N LEU A 45 -3.23 6.81 -22.87
CA LEU A 45 -2.67 6.02 -21.76
C LEU A 45 -1.24 6.40 -21.36
N PRO A 46 -0.29 6.72 -22.28
CA PRO A 46 1.03 7.21 -21.90
C PRO A 46 0.98 8.50 -21.04
N VAL A 47 0.06 9.41 -21.36
CA VAL A 47 -0.16 10.66 -20.61
C VAL A 47 -0.67 10.36 -19.20
N VAL A 48 -1.60 9.41 -19.09
CA VAL A 48 -2.09 8.94 -17.80
C VAL A 48 -0.96 8.31 -16.98
N ALA A 49 -0.20 7.40 -17.58
CA ALA A 49 0.88 6.67 -16.94
C ALA A 49 1.98 7.59 -16.40
N ALA A 50 2.34 8.64 -17.14
CA ALA A 50 3.34 9.63 -16.74
C ALA A 50 2.96 10.36 -15.43
N GLY A 51 1.68 10.53 -15.15
CA GLY A 51 1.20 11.20 -13.93
C GLY A 51 1.15 10.33 -12.68
N TYR A 52 1.51 9.05 -12.76
CA TYR A 52 1.52 8.15 -11.61
C TYR A 52 2.93 7.84 -11.12
N LYS A 53 3.08 7.71 -9.79
CA LYS A 53 4.33 7.23 -9.19
C LYS A 53 4.69 5.83 -9.75
N PRO A 54 5.98 5.50 -9.92
CA PRO A 54 6.44 4.26 -10.57
C PRO A 54 5.77 2.98 -10.00
N ARG A 55 5.54 2.93 -8.70
CA ARG A 55 4.90 1.78 -8.04
C ARG A 55 3.43 1.62 -8.43
N THR A 56 2.65 2.71 -8.45
CA THR A 56 1.24 2.69 -8.88
C THR A 56 1.14 2.36 -10.36
N ARG A 57 2.01 2.97 -11.18
CA ARG A 57 2.11 2.66 -12.60
C ARG A 57 2.35 1.17 -12.83
N ARG A 58 3.29 0.54 -12.10
CA ARG A 58 3.55 -0.91 -12.19
C ARG A 58 2.31 -1.75 -11.89
N THR A 59 1.51 -1.34 -10.90
CA THR A 59 0.27 -2.05 -10.53
C THR A 59 -0.78 -1.98 -11.62
N TYR A 60 -0.95 -0.83 -12.27
CA TYR A 60 -1.98 -0.62 -13.29
C TYR A 60 -1.53 -1.00 -14.70
N ASN A 61 -0.24 -1.05 -14.96
CA ASN A 61 0.31 -1.21 -16.31
C ASN A 61 -0.21 -2.45 -17.04
N SER A 62 -0.33 -3.59 -16.35
CA SER A 62 -0.86 -4.81 -16.96
C SER A 62 -2.33 -4.67 -17.43
N TYR A 63 -3.12 -3.88 -16.71
CA TYR A 63 -4.51 -3.60 -17.06
C TYR A 63 -4.61 -2.53 -18.15
N TRP A 64 -3.72 -1.54 -18.15
CA TRP A 64 -3.64 -0.56 -19.22
C TRP A 64 -3.18 -1.17 -20.55
N ILE A 65 -2.23 -2.11 -20.53
CA ILE A 65 -1.86 -2.89 -21.71
C ILE A 65 -3.07 -3.68 -22.22
N LEU A 66 -3.82 -4.30 -21.33
CA LEU A 66 -5.05 -5.02 -21.71
C LEU A 66 -6.12 -4.10 -22.31
N MET A 67 -6.28 -2.88 -21.77
CA MET A 67 -7.17 -1.87 -22.36
C MET A 67 -6.73 -1.49 -23.78
N VAL A 68 -5.43 -1.28 -24.00
CA VAL A 68 -4.90 -1.00 -25.34
C VAL A 68 -5.14 -2.16 -26.30
N GLU A 69 -4.94 -3.39 -25.83
CA GLU A 69 -5.14 -4.60 -26.62
C GLU A 69 -6.60 -4.76 -27.12
N LEU A 70 -7.58 -4.45 -26.28
CA LEU A 70 -8.99 -4.70 -26.58
C LEU A 70 -9.74 -3.48 -27.14
N ILE A 71 -9.38 -2.28 -26.69
CA ILE A 71 -10.10 -1.04 -27.01
C ILE A 71 -9.16 0.13 -27.35
N GLY A 72 -7.90 -0.15 -27.72
CA GLY A 72 -6.87 0.88 -27.92
C GLY A 72 -7.22 1.92 -28.99
N ASP A 73 -7.84 1.50 -30.08
CA ASP A 73 -8.19 2.35 -31.21
C ASP A 73 -9.49 3.15 -31.00
N ARG A 74 -10.23 2.87 -29.91
CA ARG A 74 -11.45 3.62 -29.63
C ARG A 74 -11.15 5.04 -29.15
N PRO A 75 -11.83 6.07 -29.70
CA PRO A 75 -11.83 7.41 -29.13
C PRO A 75 -12.34 7.38 -27.69
N LEU A 76 -11.72 8.15 -26.80
CA LEU A 76 -12.07 8.19 -25.36
C LEU A 76 -13.54 8.52 -25.13
N ASP A 77 -14.11 9.42 -25.93
CA ASP A 77 -15.51 9.86 -25.86
C ASP A 77 -16.51 8.83 -26.40
N GLN A 78 -16.06 7.74 -27.00
CA GLN A 78 -16.86 6.64 -27.54
C GLN A 78 -16.72 5.34 -26.76
N VAL A 79 -15.89 5.30 -25.71
CA VAL A 79 -15.75 4.10 -24.86
C VAL A 79 -17.01 3.93 -24.03
N THR A 80 -17.63 2.78 -24.15
CA THR A 80 -18.86 2.42 -23.44
C THR A 80 -18.59 1.64 -22.14
N VAL A 81 -19.64 1.45 -21.38
CA VAL A 81 -19.60 0.59 -20.17
C VAL A 81 -19.33 -0.86 -20.57
N GLU A 82 -19.93 -1.33 -21.68
CA GLU A 82 -19.78 -2.68 -22.20
C GLU A 82 -18.34 -2.97 -22.63
N ASP A 83 -17.65 -2.00 -23.21
CA ASP A 83 -16.23 -2.12 -23.55
C ASP A 83 -15.38 -2.35 -22.28
N LEU A 84 -15.66 -1.59 -21.25
CA LEU A 84 -14.91 -1.70 -19.98
C LEU A 84 -15.28 -2.97 -19.20
N LEU A 85 -16.51 -3.46 -19.32
CA LEU A 85 -16.90 -4.77 -18.81
C LEU A 85 -16.12 -5.88 -19.50
N ALA A 86 -16.03 -5.86 -20.84
CA ALA A 86 -15.25 -6.83 -21.61
C ALA A 86 -13.77 -6.86 -21.20
N VAL A 87 -13.16 -5.68 -20.97
CA VAL A 87 -11.79 -5.59 -20.46
C VAL A 87 -11.67 -6.19 -19.06
N ALA A 88 -12.64 -5.94 -18.18
CA ALA A 88 -12.64 -6.45 -16.82
C ALA A 88 -12.85 -7.98 -16.77
N ASP A 89 -13.70 -8.52 -17.62
CA ASP A 89 -13.96 -9.96 -17.77
C ASP A 89 -12.71 -10.69 -18.28
N GLU A 90 -12.03 -10.12 -19.25
CA GLU A 90 -10.78 -10.67 -19.77
C GLU A 90 -9.66 -10.65 -18.72
N ALA A 91 -9.57 -9.59 -17.92
CA ALA A 91 -8.63 -9.53 -16.79
C ALA A 91 -8.89 -10.65 -15.76
N GLU A 92 -10.15 -10.90 -15.45
CA GLU A 92 -10.59 -11.99 -14.58
C GLU A 92 -10.24 -13.35 -15.17
N ARG A 93 -10.57 -13.59 -16.44
CA ARG A 93 -10.30 -14.83 -17.17
C ARG A 93 -8.79 -15.14 -17.20
N ARG A 94 -7.95 -14.16 -17.54
CA ARG A 94 -6.49 -14.33 -17.55
C ARG A 94 -5.92 -14.61 -16.15
N ALA A 95 -6.52 -14.04 -15.10
CA ALA A 95 -6.10 -14.30 -13.73
C ALA A 95 -6.43 -15.73 -13.28
N LYS A 96 -7.61 -16.25 -13.66
CA LYS A 96 -8.00 -17.66 -13.40
C LYS A 96 -7.07 -18.65 -14.08
N GLN A 97 -6.66 -18.37 -15.32
CA GLN A 97 -5.73 -19.23 -16.06
C GLN A 97 -4.32 -19.24 -15.49
N ARG A 98 -3.81 -18.07 -15.01
CA ARG A 98 -2.45 -17.96 -14.49
C ARG A 98 -2.26 -18.60 -13.12
N ARG A 99 -3.30 -18.72 -12.32
CA ARG A 99 -3.22 -19.21 -10.95
C ARG A 99 -4.36 -20.16 -10.64
N VAL A 100 -4.04 -21.43 -10.53
CA VAL A 100 -5.01 -22.48 -10.13
C VAL A 100 -5.64 -22.10 -8.79
N GLY A 101 -6.97 -22.19 -8.70
CA GLY A 101 -7.73 -21.83 -7.51
C GLY A 101 -7.96 -20.32 -7.30
N SER A 102 -7.53 -19.46 -8.22
CA SER A 102 -7.90 -18.04 -8.21
C SER A 102 -9.30 -17.87 -8.82
N ASP A 103 -10.16 -17.10 -8.13
CA ASP A 103 -11.46 -16.70 -8.67
C ASP A 103 -11.39 -15.48 -9.62
N GLY A 104 -10.20 -14.89 -9.78
CA GLY A 104 -9.95 -13.75 -10.64
C GLY A 104 -10.54 -12.41 -10.17
N ARG A 105 -11.38 -12.39 -9.13
CA ARG A 105 -12.11 -11.19 -8.64
C ARG A 105 -11.18 -10.01 -8.31
N ALA A 106 -10.03 -10.29 -7.69
CA ALA A 106 -9.05 -9.24 -7.36
C ALA A 106 -8.45 -8.59 -8.62
N SER A 107 -8.28 -9.38 -9.69
CA SER A 107 -7.81 -8.87 -10.98
C SER A 107 -8.88 -7.99 -11.63
N ARG A 108 -10.14 -8.44 -11.64
CA ARG A 108 -11.28 -7.64 -12.10
C ARG A 108 -11.40 -6.33 -11.32
N GLU A 109 -11.33 -6.38 -9.98
CA GLU A 109 -11.37 -5.18 -9.12
C GLU A 109 -10.26 -4.18 -9.48
N SER A 110 -9.04 -4.68 -9.66
CA SER A 110 -7.88 -3.85 -10.00
C SER A 110 -7.96 -3.28 -11.42
N CYS A 111 -8.52 -4.04 -12.36
CA CYS A 111 -8.79 -3.60 -13.73
C CYS A 111 -9.79 -2.44 -13.75
N VAL A 112 -10.92 -2.58 -13.07
CA VAL A 112 -11.91 -1.50 -12.95
C VAL A 112 -11.31 -0.26 -12.27
N ALA A 113 -10.47 -0.44 -11.24
CA ALA A 113 -9.78 0.69 -10.62
C ALA A 113 -8.79 1.38 -11.57
N ALA A 114 -8.07 0.63 -12.40
CA ALA A 114 -7.18 1.16 -13.42
C ALA A 114 -7.93 1.94 -14.52
N ALA A 115 -9.09 1.42 -14.98
CA ALA A 115 -9.97 2.10 -15.92
C ALA A 115 -10.54 3.41 -15.32
N ARG A 116 -11.04 3.36 -14.08
CA ARG A 116 -11.52 4.56 -13.37
C ARG A 116 -10.46 5.65 -13.29
N ALA A 117 -9.21 5.27 -13.07
CA ALA A 117 -8.08 6.21 -13.02
C ALA A 117 -7.83 6.91 -14.37
N VAL A 118 -7.96 6.19 -15.48
CA VAL A 118 -7.84 6.74 -16.85
C VAL A 118 -8.96 7.75 -17.12
N PHE A 119 -10.21 7.32 -16.95
CA PHE A 119 -11.37 8.15 -17.29
C PHE A 119 -11.60 9.30 -16.30
N THR A 120 -11.19 9.18 -15.04
CA THR A 120 -11.17 10.33 -14.11
C THR A 120 -10.22 11.42 -14.60
N ARG A 121 -9.07 11.03 -15.15
CA ARG A 121 -8.10 11.97 -15.69
C ARG A 121 -8.57 12.55 -17.03
N ALA A 122 -9.19 11.73 -17.88
CA ALA A 122 -9.78 12.16 -19.14
C ALA A 122 -10.91 13.18 -18.92
N LEU A 123 -11.77 12.94 -17.90
CA LEU A 123 -12.83 13.87 -17.49
C LEU A 123 -12.26 15.21 -17.03
N LYS A 124 -11.24 15.19 -16.15
CA LYS A 124 -10.57 16.41 -15.69
C LYS A 124 -9.88 17.19 -16.80
N ALA A 125 -9.41 16.50 -17.84
CA ALA A 125 -8.76 17.10 -19.01
C ALA A 125 -9.75 17.50 -20.13
N GLY A 126 -11.06 17.28 -19.92
CA GLY A 126 -12.10 17.63 -20.90
C GLY A 126 -12.19 16.72 -22.11
N HIS A 127 -11.51 15.56 -22.12
CA HIS A 127 -11.59 14.59 -23.23
C HIS A 127 -12.88 13.78 -23.24
N VAL A 128 -13.56 13.68 -22.09
CA VAL A 128 -14.88 13.03 -21.93
C VAL A 128 -15.76 13.88 -21.03
N THR A 129 -17.08 13.79 -21.21
CA THR A 129 -18.08 14.50 -20.38
C THR A 129 -18.50 13.72 -19.13
N ALA A 130 -18.27 12.41 -19.11
CA ALA A 130 -18.56 11.53 -17.97
C ALA A 130 -17.49 10.43 -17.90
N ASN A 131 -17.36 9.80 -16.75
CA ASN A 131 -16.46 8.67 -16.56
C ASN A 131 -17.25 7.35 -16.66
N PRO A 132 -17.22 6.63 -17.80
CA PRO A 132 -17.99 5.40 -17.99
C PRO A 132 -17.56 4.27 -17.03
N ALA A 133 -16.31 4.28 -16.56
CA ALA A 133 -15.82 3.27 -15.63
C ALA A 133 -16.43 3.37 -14.22
N LEU A 134 -17.10 4.46 -13.87
CA LEU A 134 -17.84 4.56 -12.61
C LEU A 134 -19.11 3.71 -12.62
N LEU A 135 -19.68 3.50 -13.79
CA LEU A 135 -20.89 2.67 -14.00
C LEU A 135 -20.56 1.17 -14.05
N VAL A 136 -19.29 0.82 -14.19
CA VAL A 136 -18.85 -0.58 -14.10
C VAL A 136 -18.84 -1.03 -12.65
N ASP A 137 -19.61 -2.08 -12.35
CA ASP A 137 -19.68 -2.67 -11.01
C ASP A 137 -18.32 -3.19 -10.57
N LYS A 138 -17.88 -2.71 -9.43
CA LYS A 138 -16.68 -3.20 -8.78
C LYS A 138 -17.04 -4.39 -7.89
N PRO A 139 -16.43 -5.58 -8.11
CA PRO A 139 -16.73 -6.72 -7.26
C PRO A 139 -16.55 -6.38 -5.80
N ARG A 140 -17.53 -6.71 -4.95
CA ARG A 140 -17.40 -6.52 -3.50
C ARG A 140 -16.22 -7.33 -3.00
N ARG A 141 -15.32 -6.69 -2.26
CA ARG A 141 -14.22 -7.41 -1.58
C ARG A 141 -14.79 -8.45 -0.64
N LEU A 142 -14.35 -9.67 -0.83
CA LEU A 142 -14.63 -10.70 0.17
C LEU A 142 -13.88 -10.35 1.46
N PRO A 143 -14.43 -10.70 2.63
CA PRO A 143 -13.72 -10.54 3.89
C PRO A 143 -12.31 -11.14 3.78
N ASN A 144 -11.35 -10.42 4.31
CA ASN A 144 -9.96 -10.87 4.25
C ASN A 144 -9.83 -12.16 5.06
N ARG A 145 -9.47 -13.26 4.39
CA ARG A 145 -9.21 -14.56 5.05
C ARG A 145 -7.91 -14.57 5.85
N ARG A 146 -7.19 -13.46 5.87
CA ARG A 146 -5.95 -13.35 6.62
C ARG A 146 -6.28 -13.32 8.10
N ARG A 147 -5.68 -14.23 8.83
CA ARG A 147 -5.71 -14.31 10.30
C ARG A 147 -4.29 -14.21 10.84
N ALA A 148 -4.18 -13.91 12.12
CA ALA A 148 -2.94 -14.10 12.84
C ALA A 148 -2.54 -15.58 12.82
N LEU A 149 -1.25 -15.84 12.77
CA LEU A 149 -0.70 -17.18 12.95
C LEU A 149 -0.78 -17.56 14.44
N THR A 150 -1.00 -18.83 14.70
CA THR A 150 -0.82 -19.42 16.04
C THR A 150 0.65 -19.55 16.36
N ASN A 151 1.00 -19.79 17.64
CA ASN A 151 2.40 -20.02 18.02
C ASN A 151 2.98 -21.24 17.29
N ALA A 152 2.25 -22.35 17.20
CA ALA A 152 2.69 -23.53 16.45
C ALA A 152 2.94 -23.23 14.96
N GLU A 153 2.08 -22.41 14.34
CA GLU A 153 2.31 -21.98 12.94
C GLU A 153 3.49 -21.02 12.81
N LEU A 154 3.78 -20.21 13.80
CA LEU A 154 5.01 -19.41 13.84
C LEU A 154 6.24 -20.30 13.97
N ASP A 155 6.20 -21.33 14.82
CA ASP A 155 7.30 -22.32 14.95
C ASP A 155 7.54 -23.04 13.63
N ASP A 156 6.48 -23.44 12.92
CA ASP A 156 6.59 -24.00 11.57
C ASP A 156 7.29 -23.04 10.60
N VAL A 157 6.94 -21.73 10.66
CA VAL A 157 7.58 -20.71 9.80
C VAL A 157 9.06 -20.57 10.14
N TRP A 158 9.41 -20.48 11.43
CA TRP A 158 10.79 -20.42 11.89
C TRP A 158 11.59 -21.62 11.42
N ALA A 159 11.07 -22.84 11.62
CA ALA A 159 11.69 -24.09 11.21
C ALA A 159 11.88 -24.12 9.67
N ALA A 160 10.85 -23.78 8.91
CA ALA A 160 10.89 -23.77 7.45
C ALA A 160 11.92 -22.76 6.90
N VAL A 161 11.96 -21.54 7.45
CA VAL A 161 12.95 -20.52 7.05
C VAL A 161 14.35 -20.99 7.45
N THR A 162 14.56 -21.52 8.66
CA THR A 162 15.85 -22.04 9.13
C THR A 162 16.36 -23.16 8.23
N ALA A 163 15.49 -24.10 7.85
CA ALA A 163 15.86 -25.23 6.99
C ALA A 163 16.18 -24.84 5.54
N THR A 164 15.59 -23.73 5.04
CA THR A 164 15.70 -23.35 3.63
C THR A 164 16.53 -22.10 3.37
N THR A 165 16.98 -21.44 4.44
CA THR A 165 17.65 -20.15 4.34
C THR A 165 19.00 -20.24 3.60
N ARG A 166 19.30 -19.19 2.84
CA ARG A 166 20.62 -18.97 2.22
C ARG A 166 21.40 -17.86 2.93
N ASP A 167 20.74 -17.14 3.85
CA ASP A 167 21.28 -16.02 4.60
C ASP A 167 20.58 -15.96 5.98
N PRO A 168 20.91 -16.92 6.89
CA PRO A 168 20.18 -17.07 8.16
C PRO A 168 20.18 -15.80 9.00
N GLU A 169 21.30 -15.08 9.07
CA GLU A 169 21.41 -13.83 9.84
C GLU A 169 20.37 -12.80 9.38
N LEU A 170 20.22 -12.61 8.08
CA LEU A 170 19.24 -11.66 7.55
C LEU A 170 17.82 -12.21 7.58
N GLU A 171 17.62 -13.44 7.12
CA GLU A 171 16.28 -13.97 6.87
C GLU A 171 15.51 -14.18 8.19
N LEU A 172 16.17 -14.68 9.23
CA LEU A 172 15.59 -14.81 10.57
C LEU A 172 15.40 -13.44 11.23
N LEU A 173 16.36 -12.53 11.06
CA LEU A 173 16.22 -11.15 11.53
C LEU A 173 15.02 -10.43 10.92
N LEU A 174 14.73 -10.66 9.62
CA LEU A 174 13.55 -10.08 8.97
C LEU A 174 12.24 -10.63 9.54
N LEU A 175 12.15 -11.92 9.88
CA LEU A 175 10.98 -12.48 10.56
C LEU A 175 10.78 -11.79 11.91
N ARG A 176 11.84 -11.75 12.72
CA ARG A 176 11.84 -11.10 14.03
C ARG A 176 11.45 -9.64 13.94
N PHE A 177 12.04 -8.90 13.01
CA PHE A 177 11.73 -7.48 12.79
C PHE A 177 10.26 -7.23 12.53
N HIS A 178 9.60 -8.06 11.69
CA HIS A 178 8.16 -7.89 11.41
C HIS A 178 7.28 -8.27 12.59
N LEU A 179 7.68 -9.24 13.40
CA LEU A 179 6.94 -9.67 14.59
C LEU A 179 7.05 -8.66 15.74
N GLU A 180 8.21 -8.03 15.93
CA GLU A 180 8.41 -7.06 17.01
C GLU A 180 7.97 -5.63 16.63
N SER A 181 8.15 -5.22 15.36
CA SER A 181 7.82 -3.85 14.94
C SER A 181 6.45 -3.69 14.30
N GLY A 182 5.81 -4.77 13.90
CA GLY A 182 4.62 -4.72 13.05
C GLY A 182 4.83 -3.94 11.75
N ALA A 183 6.06 -3.73 11.29
CA ALA A 183 6.37 -2.94 10.09
C ALA A 183 5.75 -3.53 8.84
N ARG A 184 5.35 -2.67 7.89
CA ARG A 184 5.09 -3.11 6.52
C ARG A 184 6.40 -3.46 5.82
N ARG A 185 6.35 -4.36 4.82
CA ARG A 185 7.53 -4.75 4.02
C ARG A 185 8.35 -3.54 3.54
N ILE A 186 7.68 -2.48 3.11
CA ILE A 186 8.37 -1.26 2.64
C ILE A 186 9.09 -0.51 3.77
N GLY A 187 8.60 -0.57 5.01
CA GLY A 187 9.27 0.01 6.18
C GLY A 187 10.63 -0.64 6.43
N ALA A 188 10.70 -1.97 6.34
CA ALA A 188 11.97 -2.69 6.44
C ALA A 188 12.92 -2.38 5.26
N ILE A 189 12.40 -2.34 4.03
CA ILE A 189 13.19 -2.01 2.83
C ILE A 189 13.77 -0.60 2.90
N ASN A 190 13.04 0.34 3.47
CA ASN A 190 13.46 1.74 3.57
C ASN A 190 14.28 2.05 4.84
N LEU A 191 14.46 1.08 5.75
CA LEU A 191 15.18 1.31 7.00
C LEU A 191 16.65 1.63 6.73
N ARG A 192 17.12 2.75 7.27
CA ARG A 192 18.50 3.22 7.16
C ARG A 192 19.20 3.18 8.51
N VAL A 193 20.53 3.24 8.50
CA VAL A 193 21.33 3.27 9.73
C VAL A 193 20.91 4.44 10.64
N ARG A 194 20.68 5.63 10.09
CA ARG A 194 20.23 6.82 10.85
C ARG A 194 18.84 6.71 11.47
N ASP A 195 18.06 5.71 11.05
CA ASP A 195 16.70 5.52 11.54
C ASP A 195 16.64 4.65 12.80
N ILE A 196 17.80 4.19 13.28
CA ILE A 196 17.94 3.34 14.46
C ILE A 196 18.41 4.21 15.61
N ASP A 197 17.65 4.24 16.70
CA ASP A 197 18.03 4.90 17.95
C ASP A 197 18.26 3.84 19.04
N PRO A 198 19.53 3.51 19.33
CA PRO A 198 19.85 2.51 20.36
C PRO A 198 19.50 2.98 21.77
N THR A 199 19.54 4.28 22.04
CA THR A 199 19.27 4.84 23.38
C THR A 199 17.78 4.74 23.71
N ARG A 200 16.92 5.07 22.76
CA ARG A 200 15.47 4.97 22.90
C ARG A 200 14.93 3.58 22.58
N GLN A 201 15.76 2.70 22.01
CA GLN A 201 15.36 1.40 21.47
C GLN A 201 14.19 1.52 20.47
N THR A 202 14.32 2.44 19.53
CA THR A 202 13.31 2.70 18.51
C THR A 202 13.90 2.68 17.10
N VAL A 203 13.01 2.49 16.12
CA VAL A 203 13.31 2.66 14.70
C VAL A 203 12.34 3.63 14.06
N TRP A 204 12.82 4.48 13.15
CA TRP A 204 11.97 5.36 12.35
C TRP A 204 11.53 4.66 11.08
N LEU A 205 10.25 4.34 10.96
CA LEU A 205 9.67 3.61 9.84
C LEU A 205 9.06 4.56 8.82
N ARG A 206 9.53 4.48 7.56
CA ARG A 206 8.92 5.15 6.40
C ARG A 206 8.14 4.16 5.58
N GLU A 207 6.82 4.28 5.60
CA GLU A 207 5.91 3.31 5.02
C GLU A 207 5.14 3.87 3.79
N LYS A 208 4.03 3.25 3.43
CA LYS A 208 3.21 3.62 2.27
C LYS A 208 2.52 4.97 2.49
N PHE A 209 2.33 5.71 1.39
CA PHE A 209 1.61 7.00 1.36
C PHE A 209 2.28 8.13 2.17
N GLY A 210 3.59 8.04 2.42
CA GLY A 210 4.31 9.01 3.22
C GLY A 210 4.06 8.88 4.73
N ALA A 211 3.46 7.77 5.16
CA ALA A 211 3.29 7.50 6.58
C ALA A 211 4.65 7.22 7.23
N GLU A 212 4.96 7.98 8.25
CA GLU A 212 6.16 7.83 9.05
C GLU A 212 5.79 7.67 10.52
N ARG A 213 6.56 6.87 11.25
CA ARG A 213 6.38 6.69 12.68
C ARG A 213 7.63 6.20 13.36
N GLU A 214 7.81 6.60 14.61
CA GLU A 214 8.74 6.00 15.55
C GLU A 214 8.12 4.70 16.07
N GLN A 215 8.91 3.62 16.07
CA GLN A 215 8.46 2.31 16.51
C GLN A 215 9.39 1.72 17.54
N PRO A 216 8.93 1.49 18.78
CA PRO A 216 9.66 0.73 19.79
C PRO A 216 9.90 -0.72 19.33
N ILE A 217 11.11 -1.22 19.57
CA ILE A 217 11.52 -2.62 19.39
C ILE A 217 12.51 -3.00 20.50
N SER A 218 12.74 -4.29 20.70
CA SER A 218 13.64 -4.75 21.78
C SER A 218 15.09 -4.32 21.58
N GLY A 219 15.83 -4.20 22.68
CA GLY A 219 17.26 -3.86 22.66
C GLY A 219 18.07 -4.86 21.88
N SER A 220 17.82 -6.14 22.06
CA SER A 220 18.53 -7.22 21.34
C SER A 220 18.24 -7.22 19.84
N LEU A 221 17.06 -6.76 19.39
CA LEU A 221 16.77 -6.57 17.97
C LEU A 221 17.54 -5.36 17.39
N ILE A 222 17.63 -4.26 18.12
CA ILE A 222 18.47 -3.09 17.75
C ILE A 222 19.92 -3.51 17.54
N GLU A 223 20.49 -4.26 18.48
CA GLU A 223 21.85 -4.77 18.40
C GLU A 223 22.04 -5.69 17.19
N SER A 224 21.10 -6.60 16.95
CA SER A 224 21.14 -7.52 15.82
C SER A 224 21.09 -6.80 14.48
N ILE A 225 20.25 -5.77 14.33
CA ILE A 225 20.17 -4.95 13.12
C ILE A 225 21.47 -4.17 12.91
N SER A 226 21.97 -3.53 13.96
CA SER A 226 23.16 -2.69 13.91
C SER A 226 24.41 -3.51 13.59
N SER A 227 24.57 -4.67 14.22
CA SER A 227 25.67 -5.61 13.97
C SER A 227 25.63 -6.16 12.53
N LEU A 228 24.45 -6.55 12.03
CA LEU A 228 24.28 -6.99 10.64
C LEU A 228 24.63 -5.88 9.65
N ALA A 229 24.18 -4.65 9.92
CA ALA A 229 24.43 -3.49 9.07
C ALA A 229 25.93 -3.22 8.96
N ALA A 230 26.63 -3.16 10.09
CA ALA A 230 28.08 -2.95 10.18
C ALA A 230 28.86 -4.08 9.46
N ALA A 231 28.54 -5.34 9.76
CA ALA A 231 29.18 -6.52 9.15
C ALA A 231 29.02 -6.57 7.63
N ARG A 232 27.98 -5.90 7.10
CA ARG A 232 27.67 -5.84 5.66
C ARG A 232 28.02 -4.50 5.03
N GLY A 233 28.86 -3.71 5.69
CA GLY A 233 29.43 -2.48 5.15
C GLY A 233 28.47 -1.29 5.08
N ALA A 234 27.39 -1.27 5.89
CA ALA A 234 26.58 -0.09 6.08
C ALA A 234 27.25 0.81 7.12
N THR A 235 28.02 1.77 6.66
CA THR A 235 28.82 2.67 7.53
C THR A 235 28.31 4.11 7.51
N LYS A 236 27.52 4.49 6.53
CA LYS A 236 26.98 5.84 6.39
C LYS A 236 25.55 5.93 6.93
N PRO A 237 25.12 7.07 7.46
CA PRO A 237 23.77 7.26 7.97
C PRO A 237 22.65 6.89 6.97
N ASP A 238 22.90 7.16 5.69
CA ASP A 238 21.95 6.90 4.61
C ASP A 238 22.00 5.49 4.02
N ASP A 239 22.93 4.65 4.47
CA ASP A 239 23.00 3.26 4.03
C ASP A 239 21.79 2.49 4.52
N SER A 240 21.33 1.54 3.71
CA SER A 240 20.29 0.60 4.13
C SER A 240 20.80 -0.24 5.31
N ALA A 241 20.06 -0.30 6.40
CA ALA A 241 20.42 -1.08 7.57
C ALA A 241 20.28 -2.60 7.32
N LEU A 242 19.32 -3.00 6.48
CA LEU A 242 19.07 -4.39 6.15
C LEU A 242 19.64 -4.71 4.75
N ARG A 243 20.69 -5.51 4.72
CA ARG A 243 21.45 -5.81 3.51
C ARG A 243 21.66 -7.31 3.36
N THR A 244 21.70 -7.80 2.11
CA THR A 244 22.02 -9.17 1.79
C THR A 244 23.51 -9.45 1.95
N ARG A 245 23.91 -10.72 2.07
CA ARG A 245 25.32 -11.11 2.02
C ARG A 245 26.02 -10.57 0.77
N PRO A 246 27.28 -10.17 0.88
CA PRO A 246 28.09 -9.86 -0.30
C PRO A 246 28.16 -11.10 -1.21
N ARG A 247 28.05 -10.89 -2.51
CA ARG A 247 28.35 -11.95 -3.48
C ARG A 247 29.87 -12.04 -3.65
N SER A 248 30.38 -13.20 -4.07
CA SER A 248 31.81 -13.51 -4.17
C SER A 248 32.70 -12.48 -4.89
N ARG A 249 32.13 -11.55 -5.64
CA ARG A 249 32.84 -10.43 -6.33
C ARG A 249 32.09 -9.09 -6.23
N GLY A 250 31.17 -8.94 -5.28
CA GLY A 250 30.35 -7.73 -5.20
C GLY A 250 30.13 -7.24 -3.79
N SER A 251 29.68 -5.99 -3.67
CA SER A 251 29.24 -5.40 -2.42
C SER A 251 27.91 -6.01 -1.96
N SER A 252 27.68 -5.96 -0.67
CA SER A 252 26.38 -6.21 -0.07
C SER A 252 25.33 -5.26 -0.64
N ALA A 253 24.13 -5.75 -0.94
CA ALA A 253 23.04 -4.94 -1.50
C ALA A 253 21.91 -4.77 -0.49
N ALA A 254 21.20 -3.64 -0.54
CA ALA A 254 19.97 -3.44 0.20
C ALA A 254 18.95 -4.53 -0.12
N ILE A 255 18.11 -4.89 0.86
CA ILE A 255 16.99 -5.78 0.62
C ILE A 255 15.96 -5.16 -0.32
N SER A 256 15.17 -5.99 -0.97
CA SER A 256 14.14 -5.58 -1.92
C SER A 256 12.90 -6.46 -1.82
N ASP A 257 11.84 -6.12 -2.57
CA ASP A 257 10.66 -6.99 -2.68
C ASP A 257 11.04 -8.43 -3.07
N ARG A 258 12.02 -8.61 -3.96
CA ARG A 258 12.51 -9.92 -4.39
C ARG A 258 13.18 -10.73 -3.26
N THR A 259 13.76 -10.05 -2.26
CA THR A 259 14.34 -10.74 -1.09
C THR A 259 13.22 -11.46 -0.34
N TYR A 260 12.13 -10.77 -0.03
CA TYR A 260 10.95 -11.35 0.60
C TYR A 260 10.30 -12.46 -0.22
N ASP A 261 10.12 -12.22 -1.53
CA ASP A 261 9.50 -13.20 -2.41
C ASP A 261 10.30 -14.53 -2.40
N ARG A 262 11.64 -14.47 -2.39
CA ARG A 262 12.49 -15.67 -2.31
C ARG A 262 12.36 -16.39 -0.97
N ILE A 263 12.40 -15.66 0.16
CA ILE A 263 12.27 -16.22 1.50
C ILE A 263 10.96 -16.99 1.61
N PHE A 264 9.85 -16.31 1.35
CA PHE A 264 8.53 -16.88 1.54
C PHE A 264 8.19 -17.97 0.51
N THR A 265 8.65 -17.87 -0.74
CA THR A 265 8.46 -18.95 -1.74
C THR A 265 9.15 -20.23 -1.29
N ARG A 266 10.38 -20.15 -0.75
CA ARG A 266 11.07 -21.33 -0.21
C ARG A 266 10.37 -21.90 1.02
N ALA A 267 10.09 -21.05 1.99
CA ALA A 267 9.46 -21.49 3.24
C ALA A 267 8.07 -22.11 3.02
N GLN A 268 7.27 -21.57 2.14
CA GLN A 268 5.93 -22.08 1.83
C GLN A 268 5.93 -23.53 1.33
N ALA A 269 6.98 -23.96 0.65
CA ALA A 269 7.10 -25.35 0.19
C ALA A 269 7.20 -26.36 1.36
N HIS A 270 7.62 -25.90 2.54
CA HIS A 270 7.81 -26.70 3.74
C HIS A 270 6.71 -26.52 4.80
N VAL A 271 5.69 -25.70 4.51
CA VAL A 271 4.60 -25.40 5.43
C VAL A 271 3.26 -25.72 4.76
N PRO A 272 2.67 -26.92 4.99
CA PRO A 272 1.50 -27.40 4.24
C PRO A 272 0.27 -26.49 4.37
N TRP A 273 0.02 -25.89 5.54
CA TRP A 273 -1.09 -24.98 5.76
C TRP A 273 -0.96 -23.65 5.00
N SER A 274 0.23 -23.30 4.53
CA SER A 274 0.48 -22.07 3.76
C SER A 274 -0.23 -22.01 2.40
N GLN A 275 -0.71 -23.13 1.89
CA GLN A 275 -1.57 -23.18 0.71
C GLN A 275 -2.89 -22.41 0.92
N ARG A 276 -3.42 -22.41 2.14
CA ARG A 276 -4.64 -21.69 2.52
C ARG A 276 -4.35 -20.27 3.02
N THR A 277 -3.23 -20.09 3.70
CA THR A 277 -2.79 -18.79 4.26
C THR A 277 -1.36 -18.50 3.77
N PRO A 278 -1.18 -17.84 2.61
CA PRO A 278 0.13 -17.60 2.02
C PRO A 278 1.03 -16.82 2.98
N LEU A 279 2.28 -17.29 3.16
CA LEU A 279 3.29 -16.61 3.97
C LEU A 279 3.73 -15.32 3.31
N THR A 280 3.70 -14.24 4.04
CA THR A 280 4.15 -12.92 3.59
C THR A 280 4.53 -12.07 4.81
N ALA A 281 5.36 -11.06 4.63
CA ALA A 281 5.62 -10.06 5.68
C ALA A 281 4.31 -9.44 6.26
N HIS A 282 3.25 -9.39 5.46
CA HIS A 282 1.97 -8.87 5.91
C HIS A 282 1.23 -9.81 6.88
N VAL A 283 1.39 -11.13 6.74
CA VAL A 283 0.85 -12.11 7.69
C VAL A 283 1.59 -12.00 9.03
N LEU A 284 2.93 -11.87 9.00
CA LEU A 284 3.72 -11.64 10.22
C LEU A 284 3.30 -10.33 10.93
N ARG A 285 3.18 -9.25 10.17
CA ARG A 285 2.65 -7.99 10.71
C ARG A 285 1.26 -8.16 11.32
N HIS A 286 0.35 -8.88 10.67
CA HIS A 286 -0.99 -9.13 11.20
C HIS A 286 -0.93 -9.90 12.51
N THR A 287 -0.06 -10.90 12.60
CA THR A 287 0.19 -11.68 13.81
C THR A 287 0.72 -10.79 14.93
N ALA A 288 1.70 -9.93 14.66
CA ALA A 288 2.23 -8.97 15.63
C ALA A 288 1.15 -8.00 16.15
N ILE A 289 0.36 -7.41 15.25
CA ILE A 289 -0.72 -6.48 15.65
C ILE A 289 -1.76 -7.20 16.53
N THR A 290 -2.13 -8.43 16.17
CA THR A 290 -3.08 -9.23 16.96
C THR A 290 -2.49 -9.63 18.34
N ALA A 291 -1.19 -9.88 18.43
CA ALA A 291 -0.52 -10.14 19.70
C ALA A 291 -0.57 -8.89 20.60
N VAL A 292 -0.22 -7.72 20.07
CA VAL A 292 -0.32 -6.44 20.80
C VAL A 292 -1.76 -6.14 21.23
N GLU A 293 -2.74 -6.39 20.38
CA GLU A 293 -4.15 -6.19 20.69
C GLU A 293 -4.60 -7.04 21.89
N ARG A 294 -4.10 -8.27 21.98
CA ARG A 294 -4.43 -9.19 23.08
C ARG A 294 -3.84 -8.79 24.44
N VAL A 295 -2.65 -8.22 24.44
CA VAL A 295 -1.96 -7.81 25.68
C VAL A 295 -2.30 -6.38 26.10
N ALA A 296 -2.42 -5.45 25.14
CA ALA A 296 -2.53 -4.02 25.43
C ALA A 296 -3.79 -3.35 24.84
N GLY A 297 -4.66 -4.12 24.19
CA GLY A 297 -5.93 -3.63 23.66
C GLY A 297 -5.84 -2.92 22.31
N PHE A 298 -7.01 -2.59 21.78
CA PHE A 298 -7.19 -2.10 20.41
C PHE A 298 -6.49 -0.76 20.12
N ALA A 299 -6.52 0.18 21.07
CA ALA A 299 -5.91 1.51 20.87
C ALA A 299 -4.38 1.41 20.70
N VAL A 300 -3.72 0.62 21.55
CA VAL A 300 -2.28 0.36 21.46
C VAL A 300 -1.93 -0.40 20.19
N ALA A 301 -2.73 -1.41 19.81
CA ALA A 301 -2.54 -2.14 18.56
C ALA A 301 -2.67 -1.24 17.32
N GLN A 302 -3.58 -0.26 17.32
CA GLN A 302 -3.71 0.73 16.25
C GLN A 302 -2.49 1.64 16.16
N ALA A 303 -1.98 2.15 17.31
CA ALA A 303 -0.77 2.95 17.38
C ALA A 303 0.45 2.14 16.91
N PHE A 304 0.62 0.92 17.42
CA PHE A 304 1.65 -0.03 16.98
C PHE A 304 1.61 -0.30 15.48
N ALA A 305 0.42 -0.43 14.91
CA ALA A 305 0.24 -0.62 13.48
C ALA A 305 0.49 0.65 12.63
N GLY A 306 0.54 1.83 13.24
CA GLY A 306 0.59 3.11 12.53
C GLY A 306 -0.65 3.32 11.66
N HIS A 307 -1.82 2.96 12.16
CA HIS A 307 -3.08 3.24 11.51
C HIS A 307 -3.55 4.65 11.85
N GLN A 308 -3.94 5.42 10.85
CA GLN A 308 -4.60 6.71 11.08
C GLN A 308 -6.02 6.43 11.61
N PRO A 309 -6.49 7.16 12.63
CA PRO A 309 -7.86 7.04 13.08
C PRO A 309 -8.83 7.34 11.94
N GLY A 310 -9.73 6.40 11.64
CA GLY A 310 -10.72 6.55 10.57
C GLY A 310 -11.94 7.38 10.97
N SER A 311 -12.02 7.85 12.22
CA SER A 311 -13.17 8.64 12.75
C SER A 311 -12.70 9.63 13.82
N VAL A 312 -13.54 10.64 14.07
CA VAL A 312 -13.32 11.66 15.14
C VAL A 312 -13.16 10.99 16.51
N THR A 313 -13.90 9.92 16.79
CA THR A 313 -13.82 9.17 18.05
C THR A 313 -12.44 8.52 18.27
N GLY A 314 -11.78 8.06 17.18
CA GLY A 314 -10.43 7.51 17.25
C GLY A 314 -9.33 8.53 17.60
N THR A 315 -9.64 9.81 17.61
CA THR A 315 -8.70 10.86 18.01
C THR A 315 -8.54 10.94 19.52
N TYR A 316 -9.57 10.58 20.28
CA TYR A 316 -9.59 10.65 21.76
C TYR A 316 -9.01 9.40 22.45
N THR A 317 -8.83 8.30 21.71
CA THR A 317 -8.34 7.02 22.25
C THR A 317 -7.00 6.61 21.63
N LYS A 318 -6.18 7.59 21.25
CA LYS A 318 -4.89 7.32 20.60
C LYS A 318 -3.85 6.99 21.67
N ALA A 319 -3.41 5.74 21.68
CA ALA A 319 -2.29 5.33 22.52
C ALA A 319 -0.99 6.04 22.10
N ASP A 320 -0.14 6.33 23.09
CA ASP A 320 1.16 6.97 22.88
C ASP A 320 2.30 5.94 22.67
N ILE A 321 3.51 6.45 22.47
CA ILE A 321 4.69 5.61 22.24
C ILE A 321 5.08 4.81 23.48
N HIS A 322 4.77 5.30 24.69
CA HIS A 322 5.11 4.64 25.95
C HIS A 322 4.26 3.40 26.17
N GLU A 323 2.96 3.48 25.85
CA GLU A 323 2.05 2.34 25.88
C GLU A 323 2.46 1.27 24.85
N VAL A 324 2.87 1.69 23.65
CA VAL A 324 3.39 0.77 22.63
C VAL A 324 4.70 0.13 23.09
N ALA A 325 5.59 0.87 23.72
CA ALA A 325 6.85 0.35 24.28
C ALA A 325 6.60 -0.66 25.41
N THR A 326 5.62 -0.39 26.25
CA THR A 326 5.20 -1.33 27.33
C THR A 326 4.70 -2.64 26.73
N ALA A 327 3.86 -2.59 25.70
CA ALA A 327 3.38 -3.79 25.01
C ALA A 327 4.52 -4.58 24.32
N VAL A 328 5.50 -3.88 23.74
CA VAL A 328 6.71 -4.51 23.16
C VAL A 328 7.53 -5.20 24.27
N ALA A 329 7.75 -4.55 25.40
CA ALA A 329 8.48 -5.13 26.53
C ALA A 329 7.80 -6.41 27.05
N GLU A 330 6.48 -6.39 27.18
CA GLU A 330 5.70 -7.57 27.61
C GLU A 330 5.81 -8.72 26.61
N LEU A 331 5.67 -8.45 25.31
CA LEU A 331 5.72 -9.48 24.25
C LEU A 331 7.10 -10.07 24.04
N THR A 332 8.17 -9.28 24.23
CA THR A 332 9.55 -9.73 24.02
C THR A 332 10.20 -10.28 25.29
N GLY A 333 9.66 -9.95 26.46
CA GLY A 333 10.29 -10.22 27.76
C GLY A 333 11.52 -9.37 28.05
N GLU A 334 11.80 -8.35 27.22
CA GLU A 334 12.95 -7.43 27.39
C GLU A 334 12.46 -6.10 27.94
N ALA A 335 13.19 -5.53 28.92
CA ALA A 335 12.91 -4.18 29.42
C ALA A 335 13.08 -3.15 28.32
N HIS A 336 12.18 -2.17 28.24
CA HIS A 336 12.24 -1.11 27.24
C HIS A 336 12.35 0.27 27.92
N PRO A 337 13.28 1.16 27.50
CA PRO A 337 13.52 2.45 28.17
C PRO A 337 12.33 3.40 28.12
N LEU A 338 11.44 3.25 27.13
CA LEU A 338 10.23 4.05 27.01
C LEU A 338 9.00 3.40 27.66
N ALA A 339 9.08 2.17 28.19
CA ALA A 339 7.94 1.54 28.84
C ALA A 339 7.54 2.28 30.13
N VAL A 340 6.26 2.43 30.35
CA VAL A 340 5.72 2.97 31.62
C VAL A 340 5.92 1.91 32.68
N ARG A 341 6.50 2.30 33.83
CA ARG A 341 6.69 1.42 34.98
C ARG A 341 5.42 1.29 35.81
#